data_7b97ff0e41a07eac545adcf73442e867
#
_entry.id   7b97ff0e41a07eac545adcf73442e867
#
_cell.length_a   1.000
_cell.length_b   1.000
_cell.length_c   1.000
_cell.angle_alpha   90.00
_cell.angle_beta   90.00
_cell.angle_gamma   90.00
#
_symmetry.space_group_name_H-M   'P 1'
#
loop_
_entity.id
_entity.type
_entity.pdbx_description
1 polymer ?
#
loop_
_entity_poly.entity_id
_entity_poly.type
_entity_poly.pdbx_seq_one_letter_code
_entity_poly.pdbx_strand_id
1 'polypeptide(L)'
;MTFHSFLLIDVFLYIVVIPCIVYFLGVLFYEAVANDKFKIASTKTNKDVSNLKSSIYVLGVFAFKAVFVALSIPLFTEFNSNFFILYLSDIPIFLLKVIGFYLITDTLFYWGHRLLHLKFFYKNFHYLHHKYINPKPVSGAFVHVVEYLICYSFPYFLGNIILDLTLLEFCIVISMGYLHNVHDHCGHKFPWDIFNFIKYSNNVSHHDVHHKNPKCNFSGGFFKFWDAICGTRLK
;
A
#
# COMPACT_ATOMS: atom_id res chain seq x y z
N MET A 1 17.77 1.33 30.59
CA MET A 1 17.29 1.69 29.24
C MET A 1 16.75 3.10 29.33
N THR A 2 17.26 4.03 28.55
CA THR A 2 16.80 5.43 28.57
C THR A 2 15.46 5.59 27.85
N PHE A 3 14.66 6.59 28.17
CA PHE A 3 13.36 6.89 27.53
C PHE A 3 13.47 6.92 25.98
N HIS A 4 14.59 7.43 25.45
CA HIS A 4 14.87 7.43 24.01
C HIS A 4 15.02 6.02 23.39
N SER A 5 15.53 5.03 24.10
CA SER A 5 15.72 3.68 23.55
C SER A 5 14.39 2.92 23.44
N PHE A 6 13.45 3.14 24.34
CA PHE A 6 12.10 2.60 24.24
C PHE A 6 11.39 3.18 23.01
N LEU A 7 11.41 4.50 22.82
CA LEU A 7 10.77 5.16 21.69
C LEU A 7 11.26 4.63 20.34
N LEU A 8 12.55 4.37 20.18
CA LEU A 8 13.12 3.83 18.95
C LEU A 8 12.60 2.42 18.63
N ILE A 9 12.57 1.56 19.65
CA ILE A 9 12.07 0.18 19.53
C ILE A 9 10.58 0.19 19.17
N ASP A 10 9.79 1.03 19.83
CA ASP A 10 8.34 1.12 19.59
C ASP A 10 8.05 1.63 18.18
N VAL A 11 8.68 2.71 17.72
CA VAL A 11 8.53 3.20 16.36
C VAL A 11 8.90 2.12 15.34
N PHE A 12 10.01 1.41 15.54
CA PHE A 12 10.40 0.32 14.67
C PHE A 12 9.38 -0.81 14.67
N LEU A 13 8.90 -1.23 15.84
CA LEU A 13 7.90 -2.28 15.98
C LEU A 13 6.59 -1.92 15.28
N TYR A 14 6.03 -0.73 15.55
CA TYR A 14 4.71 -0.33 15.06
C TYR A 14 4.73 0.13 13.58
N ILE A 15 5.79 0.74 13.10
CA ILE A 15 5.83 1.25 11.72
C ILE A 15 6.43 0.22 10.74
N VAL A 16 7.27 -0.69 11.21
CA VAL A 16 7.95 -1.65 10.34
C VAL A 16 7.48 -3.08 10.60
N VAL A 17 7.69 -3.60 11.82
CA VAL A 17 7.53 -5.03 12.08
C VAL A 17 6.08 -5.47 11.98
N ILE A 18 5.16 -4.81 12.69
CA ILE A 18 3.73 -5.17 12.69
C ILE A 18 3.14 -5.06 11.28
N PRO A 19 3.26 -3.93 10.54
CA PRO A 19 2.73 -3.86 9.19
C PRO A 19 3.37 -4.87 8.22
N CYS A 20 4.65 -5.21 8.39
CA CYS A 20 5.30 -6.24 7.60
C CYS A 20 4.70 -7.62 7.86
N ILE A 21 4.46 -7.99 9.14
CA ILE A 21 3.77 -9.23 9.50
C ILE A 21 2.37 -9.25 8.90
N VAL A 22 1.61 -8.16 9.02
CA VAL A 22 0.25 -8.03 8.46
C VAL A 22 0.27 -8.22 6.92
N TYR A 23 1.24 -7.62 6.23
CA TYR A 23 1.42 -7.82 4.79
C TYR A 23 1.60 -9.30 4.43
N PHE A 24 2.54 -10.01 5.08
CA PHE A 24 2.81 -11.41 4.77
C PHE A 24 1.66 -12.34 5.19
N LEU A 25 0.98 -12.07 6.29
CA LEU A 25 -0.25 -12.78 6.66
C LEU A 25 -1.35 -12.58 5.60
N GLY A 26 -1.49 -11.36 5.06
CA GLY A 26 -2.38 -11.09 3.93
C GLY A 26 -2.00 -11.88 2.68
N VAL A 27 -0.71 -11.94 2.33
CA VAL A 27 -0.22 -12.75 1.21
C VAL A 27 -0.58 -14.22 1.40
N LEU A 28 -0.29 -14.79 2.57
CA LEU A 28 -0.61 -16.19 2.89
C LEU A 28 -2.12 -16.46 2.83
N PHE A 29 -2.93 -15.52 3.36
CA PHE A 29 -4.39 -15.63 3.30
C PHE A 29 -4.90 -15.69 1.86
N TYR A 30 -4.51 -14.74 1.00
CA TYR A 30 -4.98 -14.71 -0.39
C TYR A 30 -4.44 -15.87 -1.23
N GLU A 31 -3.25 -16.36 -0.97
CA GLU A 31 -2.74 -17.58 -1.59
C GLU A 31 -3.53 -18.82 -1.12
N ALA A 32 -3.92 -18.91 0.14
CA ALA A 32 -4.70 -20.02 0.70
C ALA A 32 -6.14 -20.08 0.19
N VAL A 33 -6.79 -18.90 -0.03
CA VAL A 33 -8.16 -18.83 -0.55
C VAL A 33 -8.23 -18.76 -2.07
N ALA A 34 -7.10 -18.73 -2.75
CA ALA A 34 -7.02 -18.69 -4.21
C ALA A 34 -7.77 -19.90 -4.83
N ASN A 35 -8.64 -19.61 -5.79
CA ASN A 35 -9.44 -20.62 -6.46
C ASN A 35 -9.66 -20.23 -7.93
N ASP A 36 -9.45 -21.13 -8.86
CA ASP A 36 -9.58 -20.87 -10.30
C ASP A 36 -10.95 -20.31 -10.69
N LYS A 37 -12.02 -20.65 -9.94
CA LYS A 37 -13.38 -20.13 -10.14
C LYS A 37 -13.43 -18.58 -10.04
N PHE A 38 -12.59 -17.98 -9.18
CA PHE A 38 -12.58 -16.54 -8.94
C PHE A 38 -11.42 -15.82 -9.62
N LYS A 39 -10.53 -16.56 -10.28
CA LYS A 39 -9.38 -16.03 -10.96
C LYS A 39 -9.75 -15.10 -12.09
N ILE A 40 -9.10 -13.94 -12.15
CA ILE A 40 -9.29 -13.01 -13.26
C ILE A 40 -8.56 -13.55 -14.49
N ALA A 41 -9.32 -13.81 -15.56
CA ALA A 41 -8.80 -14.39 -16.79
C ALA A 41 -7.77 -13.45 -17.46
N SER A 42 -6.68 -14.02 -17.97
CA SER A 42 -5.69 -13.31 -18.74
C SER A 42 -5.09 -14.23 -19.82
N THR A 43 -4.92 -13.67 -21.01
CA THR A 43 -4.18 -14.33 -22.11
C THR A 43 -2.69 -13.99 -22.10
N LYS A 44 -2.26 -13.07 -21.23
CA LYS A 44 -0.86 -12.64 -21.09
C LYS A 44 -0.18 -13.42 -19.95
N THR A 45 1.11 -13.62 -20.06
CA THR A 45 1.94 -14.25 -19.01
C THR A 45 2.86 -13.25 -18.35
N ASN A 46 3.19 -13.47 -17.09
CA ASN A 46 4.17 -12.67 -16.38
C ASN A 46 5.56 -12.87 -16.98
N LYS A 47 6.36 -11.81 -17.06
CA LYS A 47 7.71 -11.83 -17.67
C LYS A 47 8.77 -12.01 -16.59
N ASP A 48 9.54 -13.09 -16.69
CA ASP A 48 10.78 -13.34 -15.91
C ASP A 48 10.66 -13.14 -14.39
N VAL A 49 9.51 -13.51 -13.81
CA VAL A 49 9.25 -13.32 -12.38
C VAL A 49 9.01 -14.68 -11.72
N SER A 50 9.96 -15.15 -10.93
CA SER A 50 9.75 -16.31 -10.06
C SER A 50 9.30 -15.85 -8.67
N ASN A 51 8.47 -16.66 -8.00
CA ASN A 51 7.99 -16.34 -6.64
C ASN A 51 9.15 -16.13 -5.67
N LEU A 52 10.20 -16.96 -5.72
CA LEU A 52 11.37 -16.82 -4.84
C LEU A 52 12.11 -15.50 -5.06
N LYS A 53 12.41 -15.13 -6.31
CA LYS A 53 13.07 -13.85 -6.63
C LYS A 53 12.24 -12.66 -6.17
N SER A 54 10.92 -12.74 -6.34
CA SER A 54 10.00 -11.68 -5.91
C SER A 54 9.96 -11.56 -4.39
N SER A 55 9.90 -12.67 -3.66
CA SER A 55 9.91 -12.64 -2.20
C SER A 55 11.21 -12.06 -1.65
N ILE A 56 12.37 -12.44 -2.22
CA ILE A 56 13.67 -11.86 -1.84
C ILE A 56 13.70 -10.36 -2.11
N TYR A 57 13.19 -9.92 -3.27
CA TYR A 57 13.14 -8.51 -3.62
C TYR A 57 12.23 -7.73 -2.67
N VAL A 58 11.04 -8.26 -2.37
CA VAL A 58 10.09 -7.66 -1.43
C VAL A 58 10.70 -7.54 -0.02
N LEU A 59 11.40 -8.57 0.45
CA LEU A 59 12.15 -8.48 1.71
C LEU A 59 13.20 -7.36 1.67
N GLY A 60 13.88 -7.17 0.55
CA GLY A 60 14.80 -6.05 0.34
C GLY A 60 14.12 -4.67 0.44
N VAL A 61 12.92 -4.52 -0.13
CA VAL A 61 12.11 -3.28 0.00
C VAL A 61 11.72 -3.03 1.46
N PHE A 62 11.33 -4.06 2.20
CA PHE A 62 11.02 -3.92 3.63
C PHE A 62 12.27 -3.62 4.47
N ALA A 63 13.43 -4.22 4.14
CA ALA A 63 14.70 -3.88 4.78
C ALA A 63 15.09 -2.41 4.52
N PHE A 64 14.93 -1.94 3.28
CA PHE A 64 15.12 -0.52 2.95
C PHE A 64 14.18 0.38 3.77
N LYS A 65 12.89 0.03 3.86
CA LYS A 65 11.92 0.74 4.70
C LYS A 65 12.40 0.81 6.15
N ALA A 66 12.87 -0.30 6.70
CA ALA A 66 13.36 -0.37 8.07
C ALA A 66 14.53 0.60 8.31
N VAL A 67 15.51 0.62 7.40
CA VAL A 67 16.64 1.56 7.45
C VAL A 67 16.16 3.01 7.30
N PHE A 68 15.26 3.28 6.34
CA PHE A 68 14.73 4.63 6.11
C PHE A 68 13.97 5.16 7.34
N VAL A 69 13.12 4.33 7.96
CA VAL A 69 12.41 4.68 9.20
C VAL A 69 13.42 4.92 10.32
N ALA A 70 14.39 4.02 10.53
CA ALA A 70 15.40 4.17 11.57
C ALA A 70 16.19 5.50 11.44
N LEU A 71 16.57 5.88 10.23
CA LEU A 71 17.29 7.13 9.96
C LEU A 71 16.39 8.38 10.10
N SER A 72 15.08 8.24 9.92
CA SER A 72 14.13 9.35 10.04
C SER A 72 13.63 9.56 11.48
N ILE A 73 13.83 8.62 12.39
CA ILE A 73 13.38 8.72 13.79
C ILE A 73 13.82 10.01 14.49
N PRO A 74 15.07 10.52 14.34
CA PRO A 74 15.46 11.77 14.97
C PRO A 74 14.60 12.98 14.56
N LEU A 75 13.94 12.91 13.39
CA LEU A 75 13.02 13.94 12.90
C LEU A 75 11.64 13.87 13.58
N PHE A 76 11.36 12.77 14.28
CA PHE A 76 10.08 12.49 14.94
C PHE A 76 10.16 12.63 16.48
N THR A 77 11.22 13.24 17.01
CA THR A 77 11.46 13.33 18.47
C THR A 77 10.43 14.18 19.24
N GLU A 78 9.53 14.88 18.55
CA GLU A 78 8.42 15.61 19.14
C GLU A 78 7.09 14.83 19.11
N PHE A 79 7.11 13.54 18.79
CA PHE A 79 5.89 12.72 18.86
C PHE A 79 5.32 12.72 20.28
N ASN A 80 4.08 13.14 20.36
CA ASN A 80 3.30 13.27 21.57
C ASN A 80 3.35 11.99 22.42
N SER A 81 3.61 12.09 23.70
CA SER A 81 3.80 10.98 24.67
C SER A 81 2.55 10.10 24.90
N ASN A 82 1.41 10.41 24.27
CA ASN A 82 0.17 9.63 24.34
C ASN A 82 0.12 8.49 23.31
N PHE A 83 1.24 7.80 23.09
CA PHE A 83 1.52 6.92 21.97
C PHE A 83 0.62 5.68 21.83
N PHE A 84 0.02 5.18 22.92
CA PHE A 84 -0.44 3.78 22.95
C PHE A 84 -1.90 3.58 23.34
N ILE A 85 -2.68 4.63 23.58
CA ILE A 85 -4.03 4.46 24.11
C ILE A 85 -5.05 5.02 23.11
N LEU A 86 -5.81 4.13 22.51
CA LEU A 86 -7.05 4.46 21.82
C LEU A 86 -8.20 4.18 22.80
N TYR A 87 -8.78 5.22 23.36
CA TYR A 87 -9.99 5.06 24.18
C TYR A 87 -11.21 4.80 23.29
N LEU A 88 -12.23 4.11 23.83
CA LEU A 88 -13.49 3.90 23.10
C LEU A 88 -14.15 5.22 22.69
N SER A 89 -13.98 6.28 23.48
CA SER A 89 -14.42 7.66 23.16
C SER A 89 -13.77 8.24 21.91
N ASP A 90 -12.56 7.79 21.54
CA ASP A 90 -11.77 8.35 20.46
C ASP A 90 -12.04 7.66 19.11
N ILE A 91 -12.76 6.52 19.13
CA ILE A 91 -13.09 5.75 17.92
C ILE A 91 -13.76 6.63 16.84
N PRO A 92 -14.76 7.46 17.13
CA PRO A 92 -15.39 8.28 16.09
C PRO A 92 -14.41 9.24 15.40
N ILE A 93 -13.54 9.91 16.18
CA ILE A 93 -12.53 10.81 15.61
C ILE A 93 -11.46 10.02 14.85
N PHE A 94 -11.07 8.86 15.34
CA PHE A 94 -10.14 7.98 14.65
C PHE A 94 -10.70 7.51 13.29
N LEU A 95 -11.96 7.13 13.20
CA LEU A 95 -12.60 6.76 11.93
C LEU A 95 -12.59 7.93 10.92
N LEU A 96 -12.79 9.16 11.38
CA LEU A 96 -12.66 10.35 10.53
C LEU A 96 -11.21 10.55 10.08
N LYS A 97 -10.24 10.37 10.97
CA LYS A 97 -8.81 10.39 10.63
C LYS A 97 -8.45 9.33 9.59
N VAL A 98 -8.97 8.10 9.70
CA VAL A 98 -8.77 7.02 8.71
C VAL A 98 -9.27 7.43 7.33
N ILE A 99 -10.48 7.99 7.24
CA ILE A 99 -11.04 8.47 5.97
C ILE A 99 -10.16 9.60 5.41
N GLY A 100 -9.84 10.60 6.22
CA GLY A 100 -8.98 11.72 5.84
C GLY A 100 -7.60 11.25 5.37
N PHE A 101 -7.00 10.29 6.09
CA PHE A 101 -5.72 9.71 5.75
C PHE A 101 -5.72 9.10 4.34
N TYR A 102 -6.72 8.27 4.03
CA TYR A 102 -6.79 7.65 2.71
C TYR A 102 -7.20 8.63 1.61
N LEU A 103 -7.97 9.66 1.89
CA LEU A 103 -8.22 10.72 0.92
C LEU A 103 -6.93 11.48 0.55
N ILE A 104 -6.08 11.78 1.53
CA ILE A 104 -4.79 12.43 1.32
C ILE A 104 -3.84 11.49 0.57
N THR A 105 -3.64 10.29 1.10
CA THR A 105 -2.65 9.34 0.56
C THR A 105 -3.03 8.86 -0.83
N ASP A 106 -4.30 8.59 -1.12
CA ASP A 106 -4.76 8.17 -2.45
C ASP A 106 -4.66 9.31 -3.47
N THR A 107 -4.85 10.57 -3.04
CA THR A 107 -4.61 11.73 -3.89
C THR A 107 -3.14 11.80 -4.32
N LEU A 108 -2.23 11.74 -3.35
CA LEU A 108 -0.80 11.77 -3.61
C LEU A 108 -0.32 10.56 -4.40
N PHE A 109 -0.85 9.37 -4.07
CA PHE A 109 -0.59 8.14 -4.80
C PHE A 109 -0.99 8.29 -6.26
N TYR A 110 -2.22 8.73 -6.56
CA TYR A 110 -2.72 8.87 -7.93
C TYR A 110 -1.80 9.76 -8.77
N TRP A 111 -1.44 10.94 -8.28
CA TRP A 111 -0.59 11.86 -9.02
C TRP A 111 0.86 11.37 -9.12
N GLY A 112 1.41 10.79 -8.08
CA GLY A 112 2.73 10.14 -8.08
C GLY A 112 2.78 8.96 -9.05
N HIS A 113 1.75 8.14 -9.07
CA HIS A 113 1.64 6.98 -9.96
C HIS A 113 1.48 7.40 -11.44
N ARG A 114 0.69 8.44 -11.72
CA ARG A 114 0.64 9.03 -13.07
C ARG A 114 1.98 9.58 -13.52
N LEU A 115 2.74 10.22 -12.62
CA LEU A 115 4.11 10.67 -12.90
C LEU A 115 4.99 9.48 -13.26
N LEU A 116 4.91 8.38 -12.51
CA LEU A 116 5.66 7.15 -12.77
C LEU A 116 5.31 6.51 -14.13
N HIS A 117 4.14 6.78 -14.69
CA HIS A 117 3.75 6.33 -16.02
C HIS A 117 4.28 7.21 -17.17
N LEU A 118 4.94 8.34 -16.90
CA LEU A 118 5.67 9.07 -17.94
C LEU A 118 6.87 8.23 -18.42
N LYS A 119 7.16 8.26 -19.73
CA LYS A 119 8.11 7.37 -20.41
C LYS A 119 9.44 7.18 -19.68
N PHE A 120 10.05 8.26 -19.16
CA PHE A 120 11.32 8.20 -18.44
C PHE A 120 11.17 7.44 -17.11
N PHE A 121 10.20 7.83 -16.28
CA PHE A 121 9.97 7.25 -14.95
C PHE A 121 9.49 5.80 -15.06
N TYR A 122 8.61 5.53 -16.02
CA TYR A 122 8.11 4.17 -16.26
C TYR A 122 9.26 3.21 -16.56
N LYS A 123 10.11 3.54 -17.52
CA LYS A 123 11.21 2.68 -17.95
C LYS A 123 12.21 2.41 -16.82
N ASN A 124 12.53 3.42 -16.01
CA ASN A 124 13.60 3.32 -15.02
C ASN A 124 13.13 2.81 -13.65
N PHE A 125 11.88 3.07 -13.26
CA PHE A 125 11.42 2.79 -11.89
C PHE A 125 10.18 1.91 -11.83
N HIS A 126 9.15 2.16 -12.66
CA HIS A 126 7.83 1.56 -12.52
C HIS A 126 7.63 0.30 -13.36
N TYR A 127 8.39 0.11 -14.44
CA TYR A 127 8.33 -1.09 -15.27
C TYR A 127 8.60 -2.37 -14.46
N LEU A 128 9.37 -2.29 -13.39
CA LEU A 128 9.63 -3.42 -12.51
C LEU A 128 8.33 -3.99 -11.94
N HIS A 129 7.45 -3.12 -11.44
CA HIS A 129 6.13 -3.47 -10.92
C HIS A 129 5.25 -4.10 -12.01
N HIS A 130 5.22 -3.51 -13.19
CA HIS A 130 4.46 -3.99 -14.35
C HIS A 130 5.02 -5.25 -15.04
N LYS A 131 6.10 -5.86 -14.53
CA LYS A 131 6.47 -7.23 -14.92
C LYS A 131 5.40 -8.25 -14.53
N TYR A 132 4.65 -7.98 -13.48
CA TYR A 132 3.46 -8.72 -13.10
C TYR A 132 2.23 -8.22 -13.90
N ILE A 133 2.09 -8.69 -15.14
CA ILE A 133 0.89 -8.41 -15.97
C ILE A 133 -0.34 -9.07 -15.35
N ASN A 134 -0.15 -10.22 -14.69
CA ASN A 134 -1.13 -10.89 -13.85
C ASN A 134 -0.65 -10.75 -12.41
N PRO A 135 -1.18 -9.80 -11.64
CA PRO A 135 -0.79 -9.60 -10.27
C PRO A 135 -0.95 -10.86 -9.41
N LYS A 136 -0.11 -10.98 -8.40
CA LYS A 136 -0.17 -11.98 -7.34
C LYS A 136 -0.10 -11.26 -6.00
N PRO A 137 -0.59 -11.83 -4.90
CA PRO A 137 -0.60 -11.17 -3.60
C PRO A 137 0.73 -10.52 -3.21
N VAL A 138 1.84 -11.20 -3.45
CA VAL A 138 3.20 -10.71 -3.16
C VAL A 138 3.67 -9.60 -4.09
N SER A 139 3.04 -9.40 -5.25
CA SER A 139 3.51 -8.44 -6.25
C SER A 139 3.22 -6.99 -5.87
N GLY A 140 2.34 -6.74 -4.92
CA GLY A 140 2.01 -5.38 -4.47
C GLY A 140 3.20 -4.61 -3.89
N ALA A 141 4.13 -5.31 -3.23
CA ALA A 141 5.38 -4.71 -2.74
C ALA A 141 6.59 -4.95 -3.66
N PHE A 142 6.38 -5.51 -4.87
CA PHE A 142 7.43 -5.69 -5.86
C PHE A 142 7.63 -4.40 -6.68
N VAL A 143 8.17 -3.39 -6.03
CA VAL A 143 8.30 -2.01 -6.53
C VAL A 143 9.74 -1.51 -6.41
N HIS A 144 10.16 -0.61 -7.31
CA HIS A 144 11.45 0.05 -7.18
C HIS A 144 11.44 1.01 -5.96
N VAL A 145 12.60 1.20 -5.32
CA VAL A 145 12.73 2.09 -4.15
C VAL A 145 12.20 3.51 -4.41
N VAL A 146 12.46 4.08 -5.59
CA VAL A 146 11.94 5.41 -5.98
C VAL A 146 10.41 5.41 -6.03
N GLU A 147 9.80 4.38 -6.58
CA GLU A 147 8.34 4.22 -6.58
C GLU A 147 7.80 4.10 -5.15
N TYR A 148 8.46 3.28 -4.31
CA TYR A 148 8.10 3.14 -2.91
C TYR A 148 8.12 4.49 -2.17
N LEU A 149 9.13 5.33 -2.40
CA LEU A 149 9.22 6.66 -1.80
C LEU A 149 8.10 7.60 -2.27
N ILE A 150 7.83 7.62 -3.57
CA ILE A 150 6.84 8.53 -4.19
C ILE A 150 5.40 8.11 -3.84
N CYS A 151 5.08 6.82 -3.95
CA CYS A 151 3.70 6.33 -3.87
C CYS A 151 3.29 5.89 -2.46
N TYR A 152 4.24 5.59 -1.57
CA TYR A 152 3.93 5.07 -0.23
C TYR A 152 4.56 5.89 0.89
N SER A 153 5.89 6.01 0.94
CA SER A 153 6.55 6.68 2.08
C SER A 153 6.15 8.13 2.23
N PHE A 154 6.27 8.93 1.18
CA PHE A 154 5.94 10.35 1.22
C PHE A 154 4.44 10.61 1.48
N PRO A 155 3.50 9.98 0.77
CA PRO A 155 2.08 10.10 1.06
C PRO A 155 1.70 9.76 2.50
N TYR A 156 2.20 8.65 3.01
CA TYR A 156 1.88 8.20 4.37
C TYR A 156 2.48 9.10 5.43
N PHE A 157 3.71 9.55 5.23
CA PHE A 157 4.36 10.50 6.12
C PHE A 157 3.59 11.84 6.16
N LEU A 158 3.21 12.38 5.01
CA LEU A 158 2.46 13.63 4.94
C LEU A 158 1.06 13.49 5.55
N GLY A 159 0.36 12.38 5.28
CA GLY A 159 -0.93 12.08 5.88
C GLY A 159 -0.85 11.99 7.41
N ASN A 160 0.21 11.39 7.94
CA ASN A 160 0.46 11.33 9.38
C ASN A 160 0.66 12.73 10.00
N ILE A 161 1.48 13.58 9.38
CA ILE A 161 1.73 14.95 9.88
C ILE A 161 0.44 15.77 9.86
N ILE A 162 -0.34 15.73 8.77
CA ILE A 162 -1.56 16.55 8.62
C ILE A 162 -2.63 16.16 9.64
N LEU A 163 -2.74 14.86 9.96
CA LEU A 163 -3.81 14.34 10.81
C LEU A 163 -3.38 14.13 12.26
N ASP A 164 -2.12 14.36 12.58
CA ASP A 164 -1.55 14.14 13.92
C ASP A 164 -1.95 12.77 14.49
N LEU A 165 -1.56 11.70 13.77
CA LEU A 165 -1.88 10.34 14.19
C LEU A 165 -0.94 9.92 15.32
N THR A 166 -1.50 9.25 16.32
CA THR A 166 -0.68 8.54 17.31
C THR A 166 0.06 7.37 16.64
N LEU A 167 1.08 6.83 17.29
CA LEU A 167 1.85 5.70 16.76
C LEU A 167 0.97 4.48 16.48
N LEU A 168 0.02 4.19 17.38
CA LEU A 168 -0.94 3.09 17.19
C LEU A 168 -1.88 3.36 16.02
N GLU A 169 -2.46 4.55 15.92
CA GLU A 169 -3.32 4.95 14.80
C GLU A 169 -2.56 4.84 13.46
N PHE A 170 -1.30 5.31 13.43
CA PHE A 170 -0.47 5.23 12.24
C PHE A 170 -0.11 3.78 11.88
N CYS A 171 0.20 2.92 12.87
CA CYS A 171 0.39 1.49 12.66
C CYS A 171 -0.86 0.84 12.02
N ILE A 172 -2.05 1.17 12.52
CA ILE A 172 -3.31 0.63 12.00
C ILE A 172 -3.51 1.04 10.54
N VAL A 173 -3.40 2.33 10.21
CA VAL A 173 -3.61 2.78 8.82
C VAL A 173 -2.56 2.24 7.86
N ILE A 174 -1.28 2.12 8.25
CA ILE A 174 -0.26 1.46 7.42
C ILE A 174 -0.64 0.00 7.17
N SER A 175 -1.04 -0.71 8.22
CA SER A 175 -1.40 -2.13 8.14
C SER A 175 -2.62 -2.36 7.25
N MET A 176 -3.65 -1.52 7.36
CA MET A 176 -4.81 -1.52 6.46
C MET A 176 -4.40 -1.26 5.01
N GLY A 177 -3.51 -0.29 4.77
CA GLY A 177 -3.00 0.01 3.42
C GLY A 177 -2.23 -1.18 2.82
N TYR A 178 -1.46 -1.90 3.61
CA TYR A 178 -0.77 -3.11 3.16
C TYR A 178 -1.72 -4.26 2.85
N LEU A 179 -2.75 -4.48 3.68
CA LEU A 179 -3.78 -5.48 3.38
C LEU A 179 -4.52 -5.14 2.09
N HIS A 180 -4.86 -3.86 1.89
CA HIS A 180 -5.52 -3.42 0.65
C HIS A 180 -4.61 -3.58 -0.57
N ASN A 181 -3.32 -3.27 -0.44
CA ASN A 181 -2.34 -3.48 -1.50
C ASN A 181 -2.21 -4.97 -1.89
N VAL A 182 -2.17 -5.87 -0.91
CA VAL A 182 -2.18 -7.34 -1.15
C VAL A 182 -3.50 -7.78 -1.82
N HIS A 183 -4.63 -7.24 -1.35
CA HIS A 183 -5.96 -7.48 -1.91
C HIS A 183 -6.03 -7.08 -3.39
N ASP A 184 -5.63 -5.85 -3.73
CA ASP A 184 -5.69 -5.35 -5.11
C ASP A 184 -4.81 -6.16 -6.09
N HIS A 185 -3.78 -6.79 -5.57
CA HIS A 185 -2.86 -7.62 -6.34
C HIS A 185 -3.16 -9.13 -6.25
N CYS A 186 -4.24 -9.55 -5.57
CA CYS A 186 -4.48 -10.99 -5.38
C CYS A 186 -4.86 -11.74 -6.68
N GLY A 187 -5.23 -11.04 -7.74
CA GLY A 187 -5.59 -11.65 -9.04
C GLY A 187 -6.90 -12.43 -9.05
N HIS A 188 -7.71 -12.34 -7.99
CA HIS A 188 -8.96 -13.08 -7.81
C HIS A 188 -10.09 -12.14 -7.42
N LYS A 189 -11.22 -12.20 -8.12
CA LYS A 189 -12.44 -11.43 -7.82
C LYS A 189 -13.38 -12.27 -6.95
N PHE A 190 -13.28 -12.09 -5.64
CA PHE A 190 -14.15 -12.80 -4.70
C PHE A 190 -15.56 -12.19 -4.63
N PRO A 191 -16.63 -13.02 -4.53
CA PRO A 191 -18.01 -12.52 -4.43
C PRO A 191 -18.32 -11.84 -3.09
N TRP A 192 -17.54 -12.12 -2.05
CA TRP A 192 -17.65 -11.51 -0.71
C TRP A 192 -16.82 -10.24 -0.54
N ASP A 193 -16.09 -9.82 -1.57
CA ASP A 193 -15.25 -8.63 -1.51
C ASP A 193 -16.11 -7.37 -1.45
N ILE A 194 -16.09 -6.68 -0.29
CA ILE A 194 -16.90 -5.49 -0.03
C ILE A 194 -16.59 -4.34 -1.00
N PHE A 195 -15.36 -4.24 -1.50
CA PHE A 195 -14.95 -3.21 -2.44
C PHE A 195 -15.67 -3.32 -3.82
N ASN A 196 -16.26 -4.47 -4.12
CA ASN A 196 -17.09 -4.60 -5.32
C ASN A 196 -18.41 -3.85 -5.21
N PHE A 197 -18.90 -3.55 -4.01
CA PHE A 197 -20.20 -2.95 -3.74
C PHE A 197 -20.12 -1.44 -3.42
N ILE A 198 -18.96 -0.92 -3.12
CA ILE A 198 -18.76 0.51 -2.80
C ILE A 198 -18.40 1.28 -4.08
N LYS A 199 -19.21 2.26 -4.45
CA LYS A 199 -19.19 2.94 -5.78
C LYS A 199 -17.82 3.50 -6.16
N TYR A 200 -17.07 4.09 -5.36
CA TYR A 200 -15.77 4.70 -5.69
C TYR A 200 -14.59 4.01 -5.02
N SER A 201 -14.81 2.84 -4.41
CA SER A 201 -13.68 2.05 -3.90
C SER A 201 -12.91 1.43 -5.06
N ASN A 202 -11.61 1.36 -4.90
CA ASN A 202 -10.76 0.55 -5.74
C ASN A 202 -10.99 -0.94 -5.44
N ASN A 203 -10.84 -1.80 -6.42
CA ASN A 203 -10.97 -3.25 -6.25
C ASN A 203 -10.01 -3.98 -7.19
N VAL A 204 -9.84 -5.25 -6.95
CA VAL A 204 -8.92 -6.12 -7.71
C VAL A 204 -9.09 -5.99 -9.22
N SER A 205 -10.34 -5.93 -9.72
CA SER A 205 -10.61 -5.84 -11.16
C SER A 205 -10.12 -4.51 -11.75
N HIS A 206 -10.25 -3.41 -11.02
CA HIS A 206 -9.78 -2.08 -11.46
C HIS A 206 -8.26 -2.04 -11.60
N HIS A 207 -7.57 -2.57 -10.61
CA HIS A 207 -6.12 -2.61 -10.58
C HIS A 207 -5.53 -3.66 -11.54
N ASP A 208 -6.18 -4.81 -11.71
CA ASP A 208 -5.80 -5.83 -12.70
C ASP A 208 -5.86 -5.28 -14.15
N VAL A 209 -6.90 -4.46 -14.47
CA VAL A 209 -6.97 -3.77 -15.77
C VAL A 209 -5.79 -2.83 -15.95
N HIS A 210 -5.37 -2.11 -14.90
CA HIS A 210 -4.19 -1.24 -14.93
C HIS A 210 -2.90 -2.01 -15.26
N HIS A 211 -2.64 -3.15 -14.63
CA HIS A 211 -1.47 -3.98 -14.93
C HIS A 211 -1.47 -4.51 -16.38
N LYS A 212 -2.64 -4.80 -16.93
CA LYS A 212 -2.81 -5.24 -18.34
C LYS A 212 -2.74 -4.09 -19.35
N ASN A 213 -3.15 -2.89 -18.93
CA ASN A 213 -3.14 -1.67 -19.74
C ASN A 213 -2.63 -0.48 -18.90
N PRO A 214 -1.33 -0.21 -18.89
CA PRO A 214 -0.72 0.81 -18.04
C PRO A 214 -1.02 2.27 -18.45
N LYS A 215 -2.05 2.50 -19.28
CA LYS A 215 -2.49 3.83 -19.72
C LYS A 215 -3.79 4.29 -19.06
N CYS A 216 -4.32 3.51 -18.14
CA CYS A 216 -5.60 3.79 -17.47
C CYS A 216 -5.57 3.28 -16.02
N ASN A 217 -6.59 3.66 -15.23
CA ASN A 217 -6.82 3.17 -13.88
C ASN A 217 -5.60 3.36 -12.95
N PHE A 218 -5.12 4.61 -12.84
CA PHE A 218 -3.92 4.93 -12.05
C PHE A 218 -4.14 4.94 -10.54
N SER A 219 -5.39 4.87 -10.07
CA SER A 219 -5.68 4.72 -8.64
C SER A 219 -5.24 3.33 -8.14
N GLY A 220 -4.44 3.29 -7.10
CA GLY A 220 -3.94 2.05 -6.49
C GLY A 220 -4.05 2.03 -4.97
N GLY A 221 -4.84 2.94 -4.39
CA GLY A 221 -5.23 2.96 -2.99
C GLY A 221 -6.68 2.54 -2.80
N PHE A 222 -7.34 3.01 -1.74
CA PHE A 222 -8.71 2.62 -1.39
C PHE A 222 -9.76 3.19 -2.36
N PHE A 223 -9.49 4.36 -2.98
CA PHE A 223 -10.47 5.06 -3.80
C PHE A 223 -10.00 5.25 -5.24
N LYS A 224 -10.94 5.16 -6.18
CA LYS A 224 -10.73 5.40 -7.62
C LYS A 224 -11.42 6.65 -8.16
N PHE A 225 -11.71 7.62 -7.29
CA PHE A 225 -12.41 8.84 -7.70
C PHE A 225 -11.56 9.71 -8.64
N TRP A 226 -10.24 9.73 -8.47
CA TRP A 226 -9.36 10.48 -9.36
C TRP A 226 -9.38 9.96 -10.79
N ASP A 227 -9.46 8.63 -11.00
CA ASP A 227 -9.64 8.07 -12.35
C ASP A 227 -10.97 8.51 -12.96
N ALA A 228 -12.03 8.66 -12.17
CA ALA A 228 -13.30 9.17 -12.64
C ALA A 228 -13.23 10.66 -12.98
N ILE A 229 -12.61 11.49 -12.13
CA ILE A 229 -12.47 12.94 -12.32
C ILE A 229 -11.57 13.25 -13.53
N CYS A 230 -10.44 12.56 -13.66
CA CYS A 230 -9.46 12.80 -14.71
C CYS A 230 -9.72 12.05 -16.02
N GLY A 231 -10.83 11.29 -16.11
CA GLY A 231 -11.19 10.54 -17.31
C GLY A 231 -10.23 9.39 -17.66
N THR A 232 -9.47 8.90 -16.68
CA THR A 232 -8.49 7.81 -16.86
C THR A 232 -9.06 6.43 -16.51
N ARG A 233 -10.35 6.38 -16.12
CA ARG A 233 -11.03 5.14 -15.76
C ARG A 233 -11.41 4.34 -17.01
N LEU A 234 -10.91 3.13 -17.11
CA LEU A 234 -11.39 2.10 -18.03
C LEU A 234 -12.28 1.10 -17.25
N LYS A 235 -13.40 0.72 -17.85
CA LYS A 235 -14.34 -0.25 -17.24
C LYS A 235 -13.92 -1.68 -17.56
#